data_7336c311b4871bec2ff288e192ba7d77
#
_entry.id   7336c311b4871bec2ff288e192ba7d77
#
_cell.length_a   1.000
_cell.length_b   1.000
_cell.length_c   1.000
_cell.angle_alpha   90.00
_cell.angle_beta   90.00
_cell.angle_gamma   90.00
#
_symmetry.space_group_name_H-M   'P 1'
#
loop_
_entity.id
_entity.type
_entity.pdbx_description
1 polymer ?
#
loop_
_entity_poly.entity_id
_entity_poly.type
_entity_poly.pdbx_seq_one_letter_code
_entity_poly.pdbx_strand_id
1 'polypeptide(L)'
;AYLVPYLILLILIGIPLFFLELAVGQRIRRGSIGVWNYISPRLGGIGFASCVVCFFVALYYNVIISWSLFYFSQSFQQPLPWHECPLVKNKTSTYVVPECEKSSATTYYWYREALDITNNISEGGGLNWKMTVCLLAAWSMVCLAMIKGIQSSGKNIKSRI
;
A
#
# COMPACT_ATOMS: atom_id res chain seq x y z
N ALA A 1 19.24 8.56 10.28
CA ALA A 1 20.24 8.56 9.19
C ALA A 1 19.66 8.33 7.80
N TYR A 2 18.59 7.54 7.64
CA TYR A 2 17.98 7.21 6.32
C TYR A 2 17.28 8.40 5.63
N LEU A 3 16.70 9.32 6.38
CA LEU A 3 15.85 10.40 5.84
C LEU A 3 16.64 11.38 4.93
N VAL A 4 17.87 11.70 5.28
CA VAL A 4 18.71 12.65 4.53
C VAL A 4 19.03 12.14 3.12
N PRO A 5 19.64 10.94 2.93
CA PRO A 5 19.86 10.41 1.59
C PRO A 5 18.56 10.19 0.80
N TYR A 6 17.47 9.81 1.47
CA TYR A 6 16.16 9.69 0.83
C TYR A 6 15.69 11.02 0.22
N LEU A 7 15.74 12.12 0.98
CA LEU A 7 15.32 13.43 0.47
C LEU A 7 16.19 13.92 -0.69
N ILE A 8 17.52 13.70 -0.61
CA ILE A 8 18.44 14.06 -1.68
C ILE A 8 18.09 13.30 -2.97
N LEU A 9 17.92 11.98 -2.89
CA LEU A 9 17.55 11.13 -4.04
C LEU A 9 16.16 11.45 -4.57
N LEU A 10 15.22 11.80 -3.71
CA LEU A 10 13.87 12.20 -4.12
C LEU A 10 13.92 13.48 -4.97
N ILE A 11 14.69 14.47 -4.55
CA ILE A 11 14.80 15.76 -5.27
C ILE A 11 15.60 15.58 -6.57
N LEU A 12 16.73 14.90 -6.54
CA LEU A 12 17.63 14.80 -7.68
C LEU A 12 17.17 13.80 -8.74
N ILE A 13 16.51 12.71 -8.35
CA ILE A 13 16.12 11.62 -9.24
C ILE A 13 14.61 11.45 -9.29
N GLY A 14 13.96 11.37 -8.14
CA GLY A 14 12.54 11.03 -8.04
C GLY A 14 11.64 12.06 -8.73
N ILE A 15 11.81 13.34 -8.42
CA ILE A 15 11.00 14.41 -9.00
C ILE A 15 11.23 14.55 -10.51
N PRO A 16 12.49 14.62 -11.02
CA PRO A 16 12.72 14.71 -12.45
C PRO A 16 12.21 13.50 -13.24
N LEU A 17 12.38 12.29 -12.70
CA LEU A 17 11.88 11.06 -13.35
C LEU A 17 10.37 11.04 -13.43
N PHE A 18 9.69 11.38 -12.34
CA PHE A 18 8.23 11.47 -12.29
C PHE A 18 7.70 12.54 -13.26
N PHE A 19 8.36 13.69 -13.30
CA PHE A 19 8.01 14.77 -14.24
C PHE A 19 8.18 14.32 -15.70
N LEU A 20 9.27 13.62 -16.02
CA LEU A 20 9.52 13.06 -17.34
C LEU A 20 8.41 12.10 -17.75
N GLU A 21 8.01 11.19 -16.87
CA GLU A 21 6.96 10.20 -17.13
C GLU A 21 5.61 10.87 -17.41
N LEU A 22 5.24 11.87 -16.60
CA LEU A 22 4.04 12.67 -16.82
C LEU A 22 4.08 13.45 -18.13
N ALA A 23 5.20 14.10 -18.44
CA ALA A 23 5.36 14.90 -19.66
C ALA A 23 5.25 14.04 -20.92
N VAL A 24 5.89 12.87 -20.93
CA VAL A 24 5.81 11.88 -22.02
C VAL A 24 4.40 11.36 -22.19
N GLY A 25 3.74 11.00 -21.07
CA GLY A 25 2.36 10.53 -21.08
C GLY A 25 1.38 11.56 -21.64
N GLN A 26 1.54 12.84 -21.26
CA GLN A 26 0.70 13.94 -21.77
C GLN A 26 0.96 14.26 -23.24
N ARG A 27 2.21 14.24 -23.68
CA ARG A 27 2.60 14.58 -25.05
C ARG A 27 2.18 13.52 -26.06
N ILE A 28 2.40 12.24 -25.73
CA ILE A 28 2.15 11.13 -26.66
C ILE A 28 0.70 10.63 -26.54
N ARG A 29 0.04 10.84 -25.41
CA ARG A 29 -1.34 10.42 -25.12
C ARG A 29 -1.59 8.92 -25.37
N ARG A 30 -0.60 8.10 -25.10
CA ARG A 30 -0.65 6.63 -25.22
C ARG A 30 -0.20 6.00 -23.91
N GLY A 31 -0.69 4.79 -23.61
CA GLY A 31 -0.22 4.00 -22.48
C GLY A 31 1.25 3.57 -22.66
N SER A 32 1.85 2.99 -21.64
CA SER A 32 3.26 2.62 -21.61
C SER A 32 3.71 1.85 -22.86
N ILE A 33 2.98 0.83 -23.28
CA ILE A 33 3.28 0.04 -24.49
C ILE A 33 3.26 0.94 -25.74
N GLY A 34 2.27 1.82 -25.84
CA GLY A 34 2.13 2.72 -26.99
C GLY A 34 3.23 3.77 -27.09
N VAL A 35 3.73 4.25 -25.95
CA VAL A 35 4.85 5.19 -25.87
C VAL A 35 6.13 4.54 -26.38
N TRP A 36 6.47 3.37 -25.91
CA TRP A 36 7.68 2.67 -26.32
C TRP A 36 7.65 2.23 -27.80
N ASN A 37 6.50 1.76 -28.28
CA ASN A 37 6.33 1.46 -29.72
C ASN A 37 6.41 2.71 -30.61
N TYR A 38 6.02 3.89 -30.10
CA TYR A 38 6.14 5.15 -30.84
C TYR A 38 7.60 5.58 -30.97
N ILE A 39 8.41 5.37 -29.92
CA ILE A 39 9.85 5.70 -29.93
C ILE A 39 10.60 4.72 -30.84
N SER A 40 10.36 3.41 -30.66
CA SER A 40 10.91 2.36 -31.52
C SER A 40 10.11 1.07 -31.38
N PRO A 41 9.67 0.43 -32.48
CA PRO A 41 8.96 -0.84 -32.44
C PRO A 41 9.72 -1.98 -31.73
N ARG A 42 11.06 -1.89 -31.73
CA ARG A 42 11.92 -2.87 -31.03
C ARG A 42 11.87 -2.75 -29.50
N LEU A 43 11.46 -1.61 -28.99
CA LEU A 43 11.39 -1.30 -27.54
C LEU A 43 9.99 -1.58 -26.95
N GLY A 44 9.03 -2.08 -27.72
CA GLY A 44 7.68 -2.38 -27.25
C GLY A 44 7.65 -3.36 -26.07
N GLY A 45 8.62 -4.27 -25.97
CA GLY A 45 8.78 -5.18 -24.84
C GLY A 45 9.03 -4.48 -23.51
N ILE A 46 9.70 -3.33 -23.50
CA ILE A 46 9.91 -2.53 -22.28
C ILE A 46 8.56 -2.01 -21.76
N GLY A 47 7.68 -1.53 -22.64
CA GLY A 47 6.34 -1.08 -22.28
C GLY A 47 5.50 -2.20 -21.68
N PHE A 48 5.59 -3.41 -22.22
CA PHE A 48 4.91 -4.58 -21.68
C PHE A 48 5.45 -4.96 -20.29
N ALA A 49 6.77 -5.04 -20.15
CA ALA A 49 7.42 -5.32 -18.86
C ALA A 49 7.01 -4.28 -17.78
N SER A 50 6.96 -3.00 -18.15
CA SER A 50 6.48 -1.93 -17.26
C SER A 50 5.03 -2.17 -16.79
N CYS A 51 4.14 -2.60 -17.67
CA CYS A 51 2.75 -2.92 -17.28
C CYS A 51 2.69 -4.10 -16.31
N VAL A 52 3.49 -5.13 -16.52
CA VAL A 52 3.55 -6.29 -15.60
C VAL A 52 4.08 -5.88 -14.23
N VAL A 53 5.14 -5.07 -14.19
CA VAL A 53 5.68 -4.53 -12.93
C VAL A 53 4.63 -3.68 -12.22
N CYS A 54 3.96 -2.76 -12.93
CA CYS A 54 2.90 -1.93 -12.36
C CYS A 54 1.75 -2.77 -11.80
N PHE A 55 1.39 -3.87 -12.45
CA PHE A 55 0.37 -4.79 -11.95
C PHE A 55 0.77 -5.39 -10.60
N PHE A 56 1.97 -5.95 -10.48
CA PHE A 56 2.44 -6.51 -9.20
C PHE A 56 2.61 -5.46 -8.11
N VAL A 57 3.12 -4.27 -8.47
CA VAL A 57 3.21 -3.14 -7.53
C VAL A 57 1.83 -2.75 -7.02
N ALA A 58 0.82 -2.65 -7.88
CA ALA A 58 -0.54 -2.31 -7.48
C ALA A 58 -1.12 -3.33 -6.49
N LEU A 59 -0.85 -4.62 -6.69
CA LEU A 59 -1.31 -5.67 -5.78
C LEU A 59 -0.77 -5.49 -4.37
N TYR A 60 0.55 -5.40 -4.21
CA TYR A 60 1.14 -5.31 -2.88
C TYR A 60 0.95 -3.92 -2.24
N TYR A 61 0.94 -2.85 -3.03
CA TYR A 61 0.79 -1.50 -2.53
C TYR A 61 -0.59 -1.25 -1.88
N ASN A 62 -1.64 -1.83 -2.45
CA ASN A 62 -2.96 -1.78 -1.84
C ASN A 62 -3.05 -2.51 -0.50
N VAL A 63 -2.24 -3.55 -0.29
CA VAL A 63 -2.13 -4.20 1.02
C VAL A 63 -1.52 -3.25 2.05
N ILE A 64 -0.48 -2.50 1.69
CA ILE A 64 0.12 -1.49 2.58
C ILE A 64 -0.90 -0.38 2.93
N ILE A 65 -1.70 0.06 1.96
CA ILE A 65 -2.79 1.02 2.21
C ILE A 65 -3.82 0.41 3.18
N SER A 66 -4.19 -0.86 3.02
CA SER A 66 -5.13 -1.53 3.92
C SER A 66 -4.62 -1.61 5.36
N TRP A 67 -3.32 -1.85 5.56
CA TRP A 67 -2.68 -1.80 6.88
C TRP A 67 -2.77 -0.40 7.49
N SER A 68 -2.51 0.63 6.69
CA SER A 68 -2.62 2.02 7.15
C SER A 68 -4.05 2.37 7.57
N LEU A 69 -5.05 1.91 6.82
CA LEU A 69 -6.46 2.08 7.16
C LEU A 69 -6.85 1.32 8.42
N PHE A 70 -6.34 0.10 8.60
CA PHE A 70 -6.56 -0.69 9.80
C PHE A 70 -6.02 0.03 11.03
N TYR A 71 -4.75 0.47 11.00
CA TYR A 71 -4.17 1.23 12.10
C TYR A 71 -4.87 2.56 12.33
N PHE A 72 -5.26 3.25 11.27
CA PHE A 72 -6.03 4.48 11.38
C PHE A 72 -7.36 4.24 12.10
N SER A 73 -8.11 3.19 11.74
CA SER A 73 -9.38 2.86 12.41
C SER A 73 -9.22 2.50 13.89
N GLN A 74 -8.10 1.85 14.25
CA GLN A 74 -7.80 1.48 15.63
C GLN A 74 -7.22 2.63 16.48
N SER A 75 -6.76 3.71 15.84
CA SER A 75 -6.18 4.87 16.54
C SER A 75 -7.19 5.71 17.31
N PHE A 76 -8.50 5.54 17.07
CA PHE A 76 -9.57 6.27 17.77
C PHE A 76 -9.94 5.68 19.14
N GLN A 77 -9.25 4.65 19.60
CA GLN A 77 -9.47 3.99 20.89
C GLN A 77 -8.47 4.48 21.94
N GLN A 78 -8.91 4.59 23.19
CA GLN A 78 -8.06 4.88 24.34
C GLN A 78 -8.30 3.85 25.45
N PRO A 79 -7.25 3.15 25.94
CA PRO A 79 -5.86 3.19 25.51
C PRO A 79 -5.66 2.61 24.10
N LEU A 80 -4.54 2.99 23.45
CA LEU A 80 -4.21 2.46 22.13
C LEU A 80 -3.99 0.93 22.22
N PRO A 81 -4.55 0.13 21.30
CA PRO A 81 -4.50 -1.34 21.40
C PRO A 81 -3.07 -1.93 21.40
N TRP A 82 -2.08 -1.21 20.87
CA TRP A 82 -0.67 -1.60 20.82
C TRP A 82 0.20 -0.97 21.90
N HIS A 83 -0.41 -0.28 22.89
CA HIS A 83 0.34 0.38 23.96
C HIS A 83 0.87 -0.62 25.00
N GLU A 84 0.02 -1.58 25.39
CA GLU A 84 0.33 -2.57 26.42
C GLU A 84 0.07 -3.99 25.93
N CYS A 85 0.80 -4.94 26.51
CA CYS A 85 0.55 -6.35 26.24
C CYS A 85 -0.79 -6.80 26.81
N PRO A 86 -1.56 -7.64 26.09
CA PRO A 86 -2.82 -8.12 26.59
C PRO A 86 -2.64 -9.01 27.82
N LEU A 87 -3.54 -8.80 28.80
CA LEU A 87 -3.61 -9.59 30.02
C LEU A 87 -4.56 -10.76 29.86
N VAL A 88 -4.08 -11.96 30.08
CA VAL A 88 -4.92 -13.16 30.15
C VAL A 88 -5.34 -13.39 31.60
N LYS A 89 -6.65 -13.36 31.85
CA LYS A 89 -7.25 -13.73 33.14
C LYS A 89 -7.52 -15.22 33.17
N ASN A 90 -6.79 -15.95 34.00
CA ASN A 90 -7.17 -17.29 34.43
C ASN A 90 -7.96 -17.19 35.75
N LYS A 91 -8.67 -18.25 36.11
CA LYS A 91 -9.51 -18.27 37.32
C LYS A 91 -8.75 -17.89 38.63
N THR A 92 -7.41 -17.99 38.65
CA THR A 92 -6.60 -17.81 39.84
C THR A 92 -5.53 -16.73 39.73
N SER A 93 -5.20 -16.26 38.51
CA SER A 93 -4.15 -15.25 38.31
C SER A 93 -4.32 -14.50 36.99
N THR A 94 -3.85 -13.26 36.98
CA THR A 94 -3.76 -12.43 35.77
C THR A 94 -2.29 -12.37 35.37
N TYR A 95 -1.94 -12.78 34.15
CA TYR A 95 -0.57 -12.72 33.65
C TYR A 95 -0.53 -12.15 32.23
N VAL A 96 0.60 -11.56 31.91
CA VAL A 96 0.87 -11.04 30.55
C VAL A 96 1.13 -12.22 29.62
N VAL A 97 0.66 -12.12 28.38
CA VAL A 97 0.94 -13.16 27.36
C VAL A 97 2.48 -13.32 27.22
N PRO A 98 3.06 -14.52 27.44
CA PRO A 98 4.51 -14.73 27.42
C PRO A 98 5.18 -14.40 26.09
N GLU A 99 4.44 -14.51 24.98
CA GLU A 99 4.90 -14.16 23.65
C GLU A 99 5.06 -12.63 23.50
N CYS A 100 4.16 -11.86 24.10
CA CYS A 100 4.24 -10.40 24.11
C CYS A 100 5.36 -9.90 25.02
N GLU A 101 5.58 -10.55 26.19
CA GLU A 101 6.65 -10.21 27.13
C GLU A 101 8.05 -10.41 26.52
N LYS A 102 8.21 -11.45 25.68
CA LYS A 102 9.47 -11.73 24.97
C LYS A 102 9.75 -10.83 23.76
N SER A 103 8.72 -10.17 23.26
CA SER A 103 8.83 -9.25 22.12
C SER A 103 8.54 -7.81 22.57
N SER A 104 7.68 -7.10 21.86
CA SER A 104 7.13 -5.81 22.27
C SER A 104 5.63 -5.82 22.02
N ALA A 105 4.87 -4.99 22.74
CA ALA A 105 3.42 -4.87 22.56
C ALA A 105 3.05 -4.55 21.10
N THR A 106 3.81 -3.68 20.45
CA THR A 106 3.64 -3.31 19.05
C THR A 106 3.90 -4.46 18.09
N THR A 107 4.97 -5.23 18.32
CA THR A 107 5.32 -6.40 17.50
C THR A 107 4.27 -7.51 17.65
N TYR A 108 3.86 -7.80 18.88
CA TYR A 108 2.80 -8.77 19.16
C TYR A 108 1.49 -8.39 18.47
N TYR A 109 1.06 -7.11 18.60
CA TYR A 109 -0.15 -6.61 17.97
C TYR A 109 -0.10 -6.75 16.44
N TRP A 110 1.04 -6.46 15.83
CA TRP A 110 1.25 -6.61 14.39
C TRP A 110 1.07 -8.05 13.92
N TYR A 111 1.75 -9.00 14.57
CA TYR A 111 1.73 -10.39 14.13
C TYR A 111 0.43 -11.12 14.49
N ARG A 112 -0.12 -10.88 15.69
CA ARG A 112 -1.27 -11.63 16.19
C ARG A 112 -2.61 -10.97 15.90
N GLU A 113 -2.74 -9.65 16.02
CA GLU A 113 -4.01 -8.95 15.82
C GLU A 113 -4.17 -8.42 14.39
N ALA A 114 -3.13 -7.82 13.79
CA ALA A 114 -3.23 -7.24 12.46
C ALA A 114 -3.10 -8.30 11.36
N LEU A 115 -2.08 -9.17 11.42
CA LEU A 115 -1.84 -10.19 10.40
C LEU A 115 -2.51 -11.55 10.69
N ASP A 116 -2.81 -11.86 11.96
CA ASP A 116 -3.37 -13.14 12.40
C ASP A 116 -2.55 -14.35 11.92
N ILE A 117 -1.21 -14.27 12.17
CA ILE A 117 -0.27 -15.29 11.70
C ILE A 117 -0.43 -16.58 12.52
N THR A 118 -0.56 -17.71 11.83
CA THR A 118 -0.56 -19.05 12.41
C THR A 118 0.85 -19.49 12.84
N ASN A 119 0.94 -20.37 13.85
CA ASN A 119 2.24 -20.84 14.36
C ASN A 119 2.94 -21.81 13.39
N ASN A 120 2.17 -22.54 12.58
CA ASN A 120 2.69 -23.55 11.67
C ASN A 120 2.09 -23.38 10.27
N ILE A 121 2.87 -23.68 9.25
CA ILE A 121 2.45 -23.66 7.83
C ILE A 121 1.34 -24.67 7.55
N SER A 122 1.28 -25.77 8.33
CA SER A 122 0.25 -26.81 8.22
C SER A 122 -1.11 -26.39 8.78
N GLU A 123 -1.16 -25.33 9.57
CA GLU A 123 -2.41 -24.78 10.09
C GLU A 123 -2.95 -23.75 9.08
N GLY A 124 -4.05 -24.10 8.40
CA GLY A 124 -4.74 -23.17 7.53
C GLY A 124 -5.32 -22.03 8.35
N GLY A 125 -4.77 -20.83 8.21
CA GLY A 125 -5.33 -19.62 8.81
C GLY A 125 -6.71 -19.30 8.25
N GLY A 126 -7.61 -18.78 9.09
CA GLY A 126 -8.90 -18.28 8.66
C GLY A 126 -8.78 -16.97 7.87
N LEU A 127 -9.87 -16.55 7.25
CA LEU A 127 -9.93 -15.23 6.62
C LEU A 127 -9.96 -14.12 7.69
N ASN A 128 -8.95 -13.27 7.71
CA ASN A 128 -8.94 -12.09 8.57
C ASN A 128 -9.95 -11.05 8.05
N TRP A 129 -11.17 -11.08 8.60
CA TRP A 129 -12.28 -10.25 8.16
C TRP A 129 -11.99 -8.75 8.30
N LYS A 130 -11.34 -8.34 9.38
CA LYS A 130 -10.99 -6.93 9.63
C LYS A 130 -10.08 -6.40 8.51
N MET A 131 -9.05 -7.16 8.17
CA MET A 131 -8.10 -6.79 7.10
C MET A 131 -8.75 -6.85 5.71
N THR A 132 -9.64 -7.81 5.47
CA THR A 132 -10.39 -7.93 4.21
C THR A 132 -11.26 -6.70 3.96
N VAL A 133 -11.97 -6.20 4.96
CA VAL A 133 -12.77 -4.96 4.85
C VAL A 133 -11.89 -3.75 4.57
N CYS A 134 -10.74 -3.62 5.24
CA CYS A 134 -9.79 -2.55 4.98
C CYS A 134 -9.22 -2.62 3.56
N LEU A 135 -8.97 -3.82 3.04
CA LEU A 135 -8.50 -4.01 1.67
C LEU A 135 -9.57 -3.62 0.64
N LEU A 136 -10.83 -4.00 0.86
CA LEU A 136 -11.95 -3.56 0.01
C LEU A 136 -12.11 -2.05 0.03
N ALA A 137 -11.97 -1.41 1.19
CA ALA A 137 -11.99 0.04 1.31
C ALA A 137 -10.82 0.70 0.55
N ALA A 138 -9.61 0.14 0.64
CA ALA A 138 -8.45 0.62 -0.11
C ALA A 138 -8.69 0.56 -1.63
N TRP A 139 -9.14 -0.56 -2.15
CA TRP A 139 -9.49 -0.70 -3.56
C TRP A 139 -10.60 0.26 -3.99
N SER A 140 -11.62 0.46 -3.16
CA SER A 140 -12.70 1.40 -3.44
C SER A 140 -12.18 2.84 -3.55
N MET A 141 -11.29 3.26 -2.65
CA MET A 141 -10.66 4.59 -2.70
C MET A 141 -9.83 4.78 -3.97
N VAL A 142 -9.01 3.80 -4.34
CA VAL A 142 -8.21 3.86 -5.57
C VAL A 142 -9.12 3.95 -6.81
N CYS A 143 -10.17 3.14 -6.85
CA CYS A 143 -11.15 3.17 -7.95
C CYS A 143 -11.82 4.54 -8.08
N LEU A 144 -12.31 5.11 -6.96
CA LEU A 144 -12.93 6.43 -6.94
C LEU A 144 -11.97 7.55 -7.36
N ALA A 145 -10.71 7.47 -6.92
CA ALA A 145 -9.68 8.43 -7.31
C ALA A 145 -9.39 8.36 -8.82
N MET A 146 -9.32 7.18 -9.40
CA MET A 146 -9.09 6.99 -10.83
C MET A 146 -10.25 7.51 -11.68
N ILE A 147 -11.49 7.22 -11.31
CA ILE A 147 -12.69 7.68 -12.04
C ILE A 147 -12.75 9.22 -12.06
N LYS A 148 -12.56 9.87 -10.90
CA LYS A 148 -12.56 11.34 -10.82
C LYS A 148 -11.33 11.98 -11.47
N GLY A 149 -10.16 11.36 -11.37
CA GLY A 149 -8.92 11.84 -11.96
C GLY A 149 -8.99 11.91 -13.49
N ILE A 150 -9.50 10.88 -14.13
CA ILE A 150 -9.66 10.82 -15.60
C ILE A 150 -10.64 11.88 -16.10
N GLN A 151 -11.76 12.08 -15.40
CA GLN A 151 -12.75 13.09 -15.77
C GLN A 151 -12.24 14.53 -15.59
N SER A 152 -11.48 14.80 -14.54
CA SER A 152 -10.89 16.12 -14.29
C SER A 152 -9.84 16.47 -15.35
N SER A 153 -8.98 15.53 -15.72
CA SER A 153 -8.00 15.72 -16.79
C SER A 153 -8.67 15.94 -18.17
N GLY A 154 -9.77 15.24 -18.46
CA GLY A 154 -10.50 15.37 -19.73
C GLY A 154 -11.22 16.71 -19.90
N LYS A 155 -11.75 17.30 -18.82
CA LYS A 155 -12.44 18.60 -18.88
C LYS A 155 -11.51 19.78 -19.14
N ASN A 156 -10.32 19.78 -18.54
CA ASN A 156 -9.33 20.87 -18.73
C ASN A 156 -8.73 20.92 -20.14
N ILE A 157 -8.76 19.82 -20.88
CA ILE A 157 -8.24 19.77 -22.26
C ILE A 157 -9.27 20.31 -23.26
N LYS A 158 -10.58 20.12 -23.03
CA LYS A 158 -11.65 20.62 -23.91
C LYS A 158 -11.84 22.14 -23.83
N SER A 159 -11.39 22.81 -22.77
CA SER A 159 -11.55 24.27 -22.65
C SER A 159 -10.39 25.08 -23.23
N ARG A 160 -9.36 24.45 -23.84
CA ARG A 160 -8.19 25.12 -24.43
C ARG A 160 -7.98 24.79 -25.93
N ILE A 161 -8.97 24.25 -26.61
CA ILE A 161 -9.06 24.13 -28.06
C ILE A 161 -10.30 24.89 -28.51
#